data_df1f49413fe541e7b10c13c8130ef672
#
_entry.id   df1f49413fe541e7b10c13c8130ef672
#
_cell.length_a   1.000
_cell.length_b   1.000
_cell.length_c   1.000
_cell.angle_alpha   90.00
_cell.angle_beta   90.00
_cell.angle_gamma   90.00
#
_symmetry.space_group_name_H-M   'P 1'
#
loop_
_entity.id
_entity.type
_entity.pdbx_description
1 polymer ?
#
loop_
_entity_poly.entity_id
_entity_poly.type
_entity_poly.pdbx_seq_one_letter_code
_entity_poly.pdbx_strand_id
1 'polypeptide(L)'
;TNSQITWKLQGEYSAKFANTHEVEAMHRTEIRKTWYKSISANGYGYDRKTLQTKPVIFPNETWAKLYPLYNESYVENAFASFFATGSYTFKQRYTLGGSVRFDGSDMFGVAKKYRFLPLYSVSGLWRLSDEPWLEETEWLNNLALRASYGIQGNIDKNTSSYVMGDYQNVTILPGNTEEMISVSTPPNSKLRWEKTKTFTAGVDLGVLNNAINLSVDFYTRNSSDLIATQLLTLESGFASMLVNWASLRNTGVEISIGTRNIHTKDFMWMTNFNFAYNNNKVLREQIPENQTTPGREGYPVGAIFALKSAGIDDEGYPLFYNKQGEKVTATELLKLNAAGASN
;
A
#
# COMPACT_ATOMS: atom_id res chain seq x y z
N THR A 1 18.82 17.51 -2.01
CA THR A 1 17.79 18.54 -2.36
C THR A 1 16.59 17.88 -2.99
N ASN A 2 15.40 18.38 -2.65
CA ASN A 2 14.14 17.97 -3.28
C ASN A 2 13.49 19.23 -3.88
N SER A 3 13.14 19.18 -5.15
CA SER A 3 12.48 20.26 -5.86
C SER A 3 11.26 19.75 -6.58
N GLN A 4 10.18 20.54 -6.59
CA GLN A 4 8.94 20.18 -7.23
C GLN A 4 8.32 21.41 -7.90
N ILE A 5 7.87 21.22 -9.13
CA ILE A 5 7.00 22.17 -9.83
C ILE A 5 5.66 21.50 -10.04
N THR A 6 4.59 22.21 -9.67
CA THR A 6 3.22 21.76 -9.88
C THR A 6 2.41 22.87 -10.52
N TRP A 7 1.79 22.55 -11.65
CA TRP A 7 0.80 23.38 -12.31
C TRP A 7 -0.59 22.76 -12.10
N LYS A 8 -1.57 23.60 -11.74
CA LYS A 8 -2.94 23.17 -11.46
C LYS A 8 -3.94 24.12 -12.11
N LEU A 9 -4.98 23.56 -12.71
CA LEU A 9 -6.16 24.27 -13.19
C LEU A 9 -7.39 23.61 -12.57
N GLN A 10 -8.27 24.41 -11.95
CA GLN A 10 -9.49 23.91 -11.32
C GLN A 10 -10.67 24.79 -11.70
N GLY A 11 -11.79 24.18 -12.00
CA GLY A 11 -13.08 24.80 -12.19
C GLY A 11 -14.12 24.15 -11.27
N GLU A 12 -14.96 24.96 -10.65
CA GLU A 12 -16.04 24.53 -9.77
C GLU A 12 -17.36 25.13 -10.23
N TYR A 13 -18.42 24.34 -10.09
CA TYR A 13 -19.78 24.74 -10.37
C TYR A 13 -20.66 24.25 -9.22
N SER A 14 -21.48 25.18 -8.67
CA SER A 14 -22.48 24.88 -7.66
C SER A 14 -23.77 25.60 -8.02
N ALA A 15 -24.88 24.89 -8.00
CA ALA A 15 -26.19 25.46 -8.28
C ALA A 15 -27.30 24.78 -7.47
N LYS A 16 -28.25 25.60 -7.04
CA LYS A 16 -29.51 25.17 -6.39
C LYS A 16 -30.67 25.61 -7.22
N PHE A 17 -31.59 24.69 -7.54
CA PHE A 17 -32.82 24.98 -8.29
C PHE A 17 -34.03 24.42 -7.57
N ALA A 18 -35.14 25.14 -7.71
CA ALA A 18 -36.43 24.79 -7.12
C ALA A 18 -36.36 24.49 -5.60
N ASN A 19 -35.39 25.02 -4.89
CA ASN A 19 -35.11 24.81 -3.47
C ASN A 19 -34.93 23.34 -3.01
N THR A 20 -35.00 22.39 -3.95
CA THR A 20 -34.97 20.95 -3.68
C THR A 20 -33.82 20.22 -4.36
N HIS A 21 -33.23 20.83 -5.38
CA HIS A 21 -32.13 20.25 -6.16
C HIS A 21 -30.85 21.02 -5.94
N GLU A 22 -29.81 20.33 -5.60
CA GLU A 22 -28.46 20.89 -5.43
C GLU A 22 -27.49 20.06 -6.27
N VAL A 23 -26.73 20.75 -7.12
CA VAL A 23 -25.69 20.15 -7.96
C VAL A 23 -24.36 20.80 -7.67
N GLU A 24 -23.36 20.00 -7.41
CA GLU A 24 -21.97 20.43 -7.33
C GLU A 24 -21.14 19.65 -8.33
N ALA A 25 -20.24 20.33 -9.01
CA ALA A 25 -19.30 19.71 -9.94
C ALA A 25 -17.95 20.40 -9.86
N MET A 26 -16.90 19.63 -9.97
CA MET A 26 -15.53 20.14 -10.01
C MET A 26 -14.75 19.40 -11.10
N HIS A 27 -13.96 20.16 -11.83
CA HIS A 27 -12.94 19.63 -12.74
C HIS A 27 -11.57 20.16 -12.34
N ARG A 28 -10.55 19.29 -12.38
CA ARG A 28 -9.16 19.68 -12.10
C ARG A 28 -8.18 18.96 -13.01
N THR A 29 -7.19 19.72 -13.47
CA THR A 29 -6.01 19.22 -14.17
C THR A 29 -4.78 19.55 -13.34
N GLU A 30 -3.90 18.59 -13.17
CA GLU A 30 -2.63 18.76 -12.45
C GLU A 30 -1.49 18.14 -13.26
N ILE A 31 -0.43 18.92 -13.44
CA ILE A 31 0.84 18.46 -14.00
C ILE A 31 1.91 18.73 -12.97
N ARG A 32 2.70 17.71 -12.64
CA ARG A 32 3.71 17.79 -11.61
C ARG A 32 5.01 17.15 -12.07
N LYS A 33 6.11 17.84 -11.84
CA LYS A 33 7.46 17.33 -12.05
C LYS A 33 8.25 17.44 -10.74
N THR A 34 8.95 16.38 -10.38
CA THR A 34 9.74 16.31 -9.14
C THR A 34 11.16 15.91 -9.46
N TRP A 35 12.12 16.53 -8.76
CA TRP A 35 13.55 16.18 -8.83
C TRP A 35 14.03 15.91 -7.42
N TYR A 36 14.68 14.79 -7.26
CA TYR A 36 15.32 14.42 -6.01
C TYR A 36 16.79 14.17 -6.27
N LYS A 37 17.64 14.95 -5.60
CA LYS A 37 19.09 14.74 -5.60
C LYS A 37 19.56 14.51 -4.18
N SER A 38 20.18 13.37 -3.93
CA SER A 38 20.81 13.02 -2.68
C SER A 38 22.31 12.89 -2.89
N ILE A 39 23.08 13.48 -2.00
CA ILE A 39 24.53 13.34 -1.93
C ILE A 39 24.83 12.89 -0.50
N SER A 40 25.57 11.80 -0.35
CA SER A 40 26.10 11.37 0.93
C SER A 40 27.62 11.28 0.82
N ALA A 41 28.29 11.80 1.85
CA ALA A 41 29.72 11.69 2.01
C ALA A 41 30.01 11.04 3.37
N ASN A 42 30.80 9.98 3.38
CA ASN A 42 31.17 9.25 4.58
C ASN A 42 32.62 9.49 4.93
N GLY A 43 32.87 9.91 6.14
CA GLY A 43 34.22 10.01 6.71
C GLY A 43 34.44 8.94 7.75
N TYR A 44 35.57 8.26 7.70
CA TYR A 44 35.90 7.19 8.62
C TYR A 44 37.01 7.65 9.58
N GLY A 45 37.09 7.04 10.79
CA GLY A 45 38.10 7.37 11.79
C GLY A 45 38.02 8.81 12.28
N TYR A 46 36.80 9.33 12.50
CA TYR A 46 36.56 10.68 12.98
C TYR A 46 37.14 10.90 14.37
N ASP A 47 38.00 11.94 14.50
CA ASP A 47 38.56 12.39 15.74
C ASP A 47 37.84 13.64 16.26
N ARG A 48 37.26 13.55 17.44
CA ARG A 48 36.50 14.65 18.08
C ARG A 48 37.37 15.85 18.50
N LYS A 49 38.70 15.63 18.69
CA LYS A 49 39.62 16.69 19.11
C LYS A 49 40.03 17.56 17.90
N THR A 50 40.31 16.91 16.80
CA THR A 50 40.78 17.58 15.57
C THR A 50 39.68 17.91 14.62
N LEU A 51 38.46 17.37 14.82
CA LEU A 51 37.28 17.46 13.91
C LEU A 51 37.59 16.96 12.49
N GLN A 52 38.47 15.98 12.38
CA GLN A 52 38.95 15.44 11.10
C GLN A 52 38.65 13.97 10.98
N THR A 53 38.54 13.48 9.77
CA THR A 53 38.51 12.06 9.42
C THR A 53 39.86 11.60 8.92
N LYS A 54 40.17 10.31 9.10
CA LYS A 54 41.41 9.72 8.57
C LYS A 54 41.25 9.42 7.08
N PRO A 55 42.30 9.62 6.27
CA PRO A 55 42.31 9.11 4.91
C PRO A 55 42.13 7.59 4.90
N VAL A 56 41.24 7.09 4.05
CA VAL A 56 40.96 5.65 3.92
C VAL A 56 41.49 5.17 2.57
N ILE A 57 42.36 4.14 2.64
CA ILE A 57 42.81 3.39 1.46
C ILE A 57 42.19 2.01 1.61
N PHE A 58 41.31 1.65 0.66
CA PHE A 58 40.66 0.33 0.69
C PHE A 58 41.62 -0.73 0.11
N PRO A 59 41.65 -1.93 0.70
CA PRO A 59 42.50 -3.02 0.20
C PRO A 59 42.16 -3.49 -1.21
N ASN A 60 40.91 -3.35 -1.60
CA ASN A 60 40.41 -3.68 -2.94
C ASN A 60 39.11 -2.96 -3.23
N GLU A 61 38.62 -3.06 -4.47
CA GLU A 61 37.38 -2.43 -4.93
C GLU A 61 36.11 -2.94 -4.21
N THR A 62 36.10 -4.19 -3.74
CA THR A 62 34.96 -4.73 -3.01
C THR A 62 34.71 -3.96 -1.71
N TRP A 63 35.80 -3.64 -0.97
CA TRP A 63 35.70 -2.82 0.22
C TRP A 63 35.31 -1.37 -0.10
N ALA A 64 35.83 -0.80 -1.18
CA ALA A 64 35.45 0.54 -1.63
C ALA A 64 33.97 0.63 -1.99
N LYS A 65 33.38 -0.40 -2.59
CA LYS A 65 31.94 -0.49 -2.90
C LYS A 65 31.07 -0.69 -1.66
N LEU A 66 31.53 -1.49 -0.69
CA LEU A 66 30.84 -1.74 0.59
C LEU A 66 30.82 -0.49 1.49
N TYR A 67 31.88 0.33 1.43
CA TYR A 67 32.04 1.52 2.27
C TYR A 67 32.31 2.76 1.42
N PRO A 68 31.35 3.20 0.59
CA PRO A 68 31.56 4.31 -0.32
C PRO A 68 31.85 5.61 0.44
N LEU A 69 32.89 6.33 0.02
CA LEU A 69 33.20 7.66 0.55
C LEU A 69 32.26 8.72 0.03
N TYR A 70 31.73 8.52 -1.16
CA TYR A 70 30.80 9.42 -1.83
C TYR A 70 29.73 8.60 -2.56
N ASN A 71 28.49 9.03 -2.44
CA ASN A 71 27.38 8.46 -3.20
C ASN A 71 26.44 9.59 -3.64
N GLU A 72 26.04 9.56 -4.90
CA GLU A 72 25.08 10.51 -5.46
C GLU A 72 23.91 9.74 -6.09
N SER A 73 22.71 10.21 -5.81
CA SER A 73 21.47 9.69 -6.40
C SER A 73 20.66 10.84 -6.97
N TYR A 74 20.20 10.68 -8.20
CA TYR A 74 19.32 11.61 -8.88
C TYR A 74 18.10 10.87 -9.42
N VAL A 75 16.92 11.35 -9.05
CA VAL A 75 15.64 10.79 -9.48
C VAL A 75 14.77 11.92 -10.00
N GLU A 76 14.22 11.75 -11.19
CA GLU A 76 13.27 12.66 -11.82
C GLU A 76 12.00 11.91 -12.16
N ASN A 77 10.84 12.49 -11.83
CA ASN A 77 9.54 11.90 -12.14
C ASN A 77 8.56 12.97 -12.61
N ALA A 78 7.73 12.61 -13.57
CA ALA A 78 6.66 13.43 -14.09
C ALA A 78 5.30 12.74 -13.94
N PHE A 79 4.29 13.52 -13.56
CA PHE A 79 2.92 13.06 -13.33
C PHE A 79 1.94 14.00 -14.03
N ALA A 80 0.90 13.42 -14.61
CA ALA A 80 -0.24 14.17 -15.13
C ALA A 80 -1.54 13.53 -14.62
N SER A 81 -2.43 14.36 -14.07
CA SER A 81 -3.70 13.92 -13.49
C SER A 81 -4.83 14.77 -14.02
N PHE A 82 -5.91 14.11 -14.44
CA PHE A 82 -7.16 14.75 -14.87
C PHE A 82 -8.28 14.13 -14.06
N PHE A 83 -9.04 14.93 -13.33
CA PHE A 83 -10.16 14.39 -12.57
C PHE A 83 -11.37 15.33 -12.55
N ALA A 84 -12.54 14.71 -12.44
CA ALA A 84 -13.79 15.37 -12.24
C ALA A 84 -14.56 14.70 -11.11
N THR A 85 -15.27 15.50 -10.33
CA THR A 85 -16.22 15.03 -9.32
C THR A 85 -17.55 15.70 -9.54
N GLY A 86 -18.62 15.02 -9.19
CA GLY A 86 -19.95 15.59 -9.19
C GLY A 86 -20.79 15.01 -8.07
N SER A 87 -21.67 15.83 -7.50
CA SER A 87 -22.69 15.40 -6.56
C SER A 87 -24.04 16.03 -6.91
N TYR A 88 -25.08 15.26 -6.67
CA TYR A 88 -26.46 15.69 -6.80
C TYR A 88 -27.20 15.35 -5.53
N THR A 89 -27.80 16.37 -4.90
CA THR A 89 -28.60 16.23 -3.69
C THR A 89 -30.05 16.63 -3.98
N PHE A 90 -30.98 15.72 -3.67
CA PHE A 90 -32.40 15.93 -3.81
C PHE A 90 -33.07 16.06 -2.44
N LYS A 91 -33.83 17.14 -2.25
CA LYS A 91 -34.55 17.48 -1.02
C LYS A 91 -33.67 17.44 0.24
N GLN A 92 -32.36 17.63 0.10
CA GLN A 92 -31.37 17.50 1.17
C GLN A 92 -31.34 16.11 1.85
N ARG A 93 -32.08 15.11 1.33
CA ARG A 93 -32.20 13.74 1.88
C ARG A 93 -31.38 12.72 1.11
N TYR A 94 -31.39 12.82 -0.21
CA TYR A 94 -30.73 11.84 -1.08
C TYR A 94 -29.57 12.52 -1.78
N THR A 95 -28.36 12.04 -1.54
CA THR A 95 -27.18 12.53 -2.25
C THR A 95 -26.57 11.38 -3.04
N LEU A 96 -26.36 11.59 -4.34
CA LEU A 96 -25.57 10.74 -5.21
C LEU A 96 -24.30 11.46 -5.61
N GLY A 97 -23.15 10.87 -5.34
CA GLY A 97 -21.83 11.41 -5.70
C GLY A 97 -21.10 10.48 -6.67
N GLY A 98 -20.25 11.06 -7.49
CA GLY A 98 -19.38 10.32 -8.38
C GLY A 98 -18.07 11.05 -8.66
N SER A 99 -17.02 10.29 -8.93
CA SER A 99 -15.75 10.83 -9.35
C SER A 99 -15.12 9.98 -10.45
N VAL A 100 -14.36 10.62 -11.32
CA VAL A 100 -13.50 9.97 -12.31
C VAL A 100 -12.15 10.65 -12.32
N ARG A 101 -11.08 9.85 -12.39
CA ARG A 101 -9.71 10.33 -12.42
C ARG A 101 -8.87 9.49 -13.36
N PHE A 102 -8.00 10.16 -14.10
CA PHE A 102 -7.00 9.55 -14.96
C PHE A 102 -5.63 10.04 -14.51
N ASP A 103 -4.82 9.12 -13.98
CA ASP A 103 -3.47 9.40 -13.55
C ASP A 103 -2.45 8.75 -14.49
N GLY A 104 -1.49 9.53 -14.95
CA GLY A 104 -0.36 9.11 -15.75
C GLY A 104 0.96 9.42 -15.05
N SER A 105 1.94 8.54 -15.25
CA SER A 105 3.31 8.71 -14.77
C SER A 105 4.30 8.25 -15.84
N ASP A 106 5.48 8.85 -15.86
CA ASP A 106 6.62 8.43 -16.68
C ASP A 106 7.27 7.12 -16.23
N MET A 107 6.98 6.69 -15.00
CA MET A 107 7.52 5.45 -14.40
C MET A 107 6.96 4.18 -15.05
N PHE A 108 5.73 4.24 -15.59
CA PHE A 108 5.08 3.11 -16.24
C PHE A 108 4.66 3.45 -17.65
N GLY A 109 4.54 2.43 -18.48
CA GLY A 109 3.87 2.59 -19.74
C GLY A 109 4.76 2.57 -20.96
N VAL A 110 5.68 1.62 -21.04
CA VAL A 110 6.21 1.16 -22.32
C VAL A 110 5.04 0.78 -23.24
N ALA A 111 4.05 0.07 -22.71
CA ALA A 111 2.78 -0.15 -23.41
C ALA A 111 1.80 1.00 -23.09
N LYS A 112 1.36 1.74 -24.12
CA LYS A 112 0.45 2.92 -24.02
C LYS A 112 -0.80 2.67 -23.15
N LYS A 113 -1.37 1.46 -23.22
CA LYS A 113 -2.56 1.05 -22.47
C LYS A 113 -2.39 1.02 -20.93
N TYR A 114 -1.16 1.01 -20.43
CA TYR A 114 -0.87 0.97 -18.99
C TYR A 114 -0.37 2.31 -18.44
N ARG A 115 -0.23 3.32 -19.31
CA ARG A 115 0.26 4.65 -18.93
C ARG A 115 -0.72 5.40 -18.04
N PHE A 116 -2.02 5.30 -18.35
CA PHE A 116 -3.08 5.95 -17.60
C PHE A 116 -3.98 4.90 -16.95
N LEU A 117 -4.22 5.05 -15.65
CA LEU A 117 -5.18 4.24 -14.92
C LEU A 117 -6.48 5.03 -14.76
N PRO A 118 -7.62 4.55 -15.30
CA PRO A 118 -8.92 5.11 -14.98
C PRO A 118 -9.34 4.69 -13.57
N LEU A 119 -9.52 5.67 -12.70
CA LEU A 119 -10.04 5.53 -11.35
C LEU A 119 -11.42 6.15 -11.29
N TYR A 120 -12.33 5.53 -10.56
CA TYR A 120 -13.67 6.07 -10.40
C TYR A 120 -14.24 5.69 -9.04
N SER A 121 -15.20 6.49 -8.58
CA SER A 121 -16.00 6.17 -7.42
C SER A 121 -17.45 6.59 -7.63
N VAL A 122 -18.35 5.90 -6.94
CA VAL A 122 -19.75 6.25 -6.80
C VAL A 122 -20.11 6.15 -5.33
N SER A 123 -20.91 7.08 -4.83
CA SER A 123 -21.38 7.09 -3.45
C SER A 123 -22.83 7.52 -3.36
N GLY A 124 -23.53 6.98 -2.39
CA GLY A 124 -24.90 7.35 -2.05
C GLY A 124 -25.02 7.64 -0.56
N LEU A 125 -25.79 8.65 -0.23
CA LEU A 125 -26.19 9.01 1.13
C LEU A 125 -27.71 9.16 1.16
N TRP A 126 -28.36 8.53 2.13
CA TRP A 126 -29.78 8.70 2.42
C TRP A 126 -29.96 9.12 3.87
N ARG A 127 -30.46 10.34 4.08
CA ARG A 127 -30.82 10.87 5.40
C ARG A 127 -32.23 10.43 5.74
N LEU A 128 -32.35 9.32 6.44
CA LEU A 128 -33.61 8.73 6.85
C LEU A 128 -34.33 9.61 7.89
N SER A 129 -33.59 10.25 8.80
CA SER A 129 -34.16 11.14 9.81
C SER A 129 -34.97 12.27 9.23
N ASP A 130 -34.65 12.70 7.98
CA ASP A 130 -35.32 13.81 7.34
C ASP A 130 -36.55 13.38 6.54
N GLU A 131 -36.93 12.08 6.59
CA GLU A 131 -38.11 11.57 5.92
C GLU A 131 -39.39 11.91 6.68
N PRO A 132 -40.53 12.27 6.01
CA PRO A 132 -41.76 12.70 6.66
C PRO A 132 -42.32 11.73 7.69
N TRP A 133 -42.07 10.43 7.52
CA TRP A 133 -42.52 9.37 8.46
C TRP A 133 -41.63 9.20 9.69
N LEU A 134 -40.43 9.84 9.73
CA LEU A 134 -39.55 9.89 10.89
C LEU A 134 -39.42 11.29 11.50
N GLU A 135 -39.89 12.33 10.82
CA GLU A 135 -39.75 13.75 11.22
C GLU A 135 -40.39 14.03 12.60
N GLU A 136 -41.46 13.31 12.97
CA GLU A 136 -42.12 13.44 14.27
C GLU A 136 -41.43 12.65 15.41
N THR A 137 -40.31 11.98 15.14
CA THR A 137 -39.61 11.17 16.13
C THR A 137 -38.65 12.03 16.93
N GLU A 138 -39.10 12.61 18.04
CA GLU A 138 -38.36 13.59 18.84
C GLU A 138 -37.01 13.08 19.38
N TRP A 139 -36.88 11.78 19.65
CA TRP A 139 -35.64 11.20 20.17
C TRP A 139 -34.59 10.93 19.08
N LEU A 140 -34.96 10.91 17.80
CA LEU A 140 -34.11 10.62 16.66
C LEU A 140 -33.66 11.94 16.01
N ASN A 141 -32.39 12.29 16.15
CA ASN A 141 -31.84 13.54 15.61
C ASN A 141 -31.14 13.36 14.26
N ASN A 142 -30.54 12.21 14.06
CA ASN A 142 -29.89 11.87 12.81
C ASN A 142 -29.96 10.36 12.58
N LEU A 143 -30.37 9.97 11.39
CA LEU A 143 -30.22 8.60 10.90
C LEU A 143 -29.87 8.69 9.41
N ALA A 144 -28.66 8.27 9.07
CA ALA A 144 -28.19 8.29 7.70
C ALA A 144 -27.58 6.96 7.31
N LEU A 145 -27.89 6.51 6.09
CA LEU A 145 -27.25 5.37 5.44
C LEU A 145 -26.29 5.87 4.38
N ARG A 146 -25.09 5.27 4.38
CA ARG A 146 -24.03 5.58 3.42
C ARG A 146 -23.59 4.32 2.70
N ALA A 147 -23.35 4.42 1.42
CA ALA A 147 -22.70 3.38 0.65
C ALA A 147 -21.78 4.00 -0.39
N SER A 148 -20.62 3.39 -0.60
CA SER A 148 -19.70 3.81 -1.65
C SER A 148 -18.96 2.63 -2.25
N TYR A 149 -18.64 2.78 -3.53
CA TYR A 149 -17.77 1.87 -4.25
C TYR A 149 -16.79 2.67 -5.09
N GLY A 150 -15.51 2.27 -5.07
CA GLY A 150 -14.50 2.96 -5.86
C GLY A 150 -13.28 2.10 -6.14
N ILE A 151 -12.49 2.57 -7.11
CA ILE A 151 -11.20 1.99 -7.47
C ILE A 151 -10.12 3.02 -7.21
N GLN A 152 -9.10 2.62 -6.46
CA GLN A 152 -7.89 3.39 -6.19
C GLN A 152 -6.70 2.71 -6.87
N GLY A 153 -5.74 3.51 -7.34
CA GLY A 153 -4.47 3.06 -7.90
C GLY A 153 -3.31 3.38 -6.97
N ASN A 154 -2.31 2.53 -7.01
CA ASN A 154 -1.02 2.77 -6.37
C ASN A 154 0.11 2.50 -7.35
N ILE A 155 1.24 3.18 -7.16
CA ILE A 155 2.45 3.06 -7.96
C ILE A 155 3.65 2.81 -7.04
N ASP A 156 4.42 1.78 -7.32
CA ASP A 156 5.73 1.61 -6.68
C ASP A 156 6.76 2.48 -7.41
N LYS A 157 7.32 3.44 -6.68
CA LYS A 157 8.31 4.40 -7.21
C LYS A 157 9.70 3.80 -7.40
N ASN A 158 9.96 2.62 -6.85
CA ASN A 158 11.25 1.94 -6.96
C ASN A 158 11.29 0.94 -8.11
N THR A 159 10.19 0.77 -8.83
CA THR A 159 10.07 -0.20 -9.90
C THR A 159 10.14 0.50 -11.26
N SER A 160 10.93 -0.05 -12.18
CA SER A 160 11.04 0.42 -13.57
C SER A 160 10.53 -0.62 -14.54
N SER A 161 9.84 -0.18 -15.59
CA SER A 161 9.46 -1.03 -16.73
C SER A 161 10.57 -1.17 -17.78
N TYR A 162 11.64 -0.41 -17.64
CA TYR A 162 12.79 -0.43 -18.55
C TYR A 162 13.85 -1.41 -18.08
N VAL A 163 14.75 -1.76 -19.01
CA VAL A 163 15.98 -2.47 -18.67
C VAL A 163 16.82 -1.57 -17.78
N MET A 164 17.25 -2.11 -16.64
CA MET A 164 18.17 -1.44 -15.72
C MET A 164 19.52 -2.14 -15.77
N GLY A 165 20.58 -1.37 -15.75
CA GLY A 165 21.94 -1.90 -15.72
C GLY A 165 22.85 -1.01 -14.88
N ASP A 166 23.83 -1.64 -14.27
CA ASP A 166 24.80 -1.01 -13.41
C ASP A 166 26.19 -1.08 -14.07
N TYR A 167 26.97 0.00 -13.97
CA TYR A 167 28.37 -0.02 -14.34
C TYR A 167 29.16 -0.89 -13.36
N GLN A 168 29.88 -1.84 -13.89
CA GLN A 168 30.73 -2.74 -13.10
C GLN A 168 32.09 -2.90 -13.76
N ASN A 169 33.13 -3.00 -12.93
CA ASN A 169 34.45 -3.39 -13.37
C ASN A 169 34.59 -4.91 -13.28
N VAL A 170 34.91 -5.55 -14.39
CA VAL A 170 35.12 -6.99 -14.46
C VAL A 170 36.57 -7.28 -14.82
N THR A 171 37.24 -8.09 -14.00
CA THR A 171 38.55 -8.61 -14.30
C THR A 171 38.41 -9.84 -15.18
N ILE A 172 38.66 -9.68 -16.48
CA ILE A 172 38.56 -10.76 -17.48
C ILE A 172 39.79 -11.66 -17.41
N LEU A 173 40.98 -11.05 -17.23
CA LEU A 173 42.26 -11.71 -17.04
C LEU A 173 43.00 -11.12 -15.86
N PRO A 174 43.90 -11.84 -15.19
CA PRO A 174 44.73 -11.28 -14.12
C PRO A 174 45.47 -10.00 -14.60
N GLY A 175 45.16 -8.86 -13.97
CA GLY A 175 45.72 -7.57 -14.28
C GLY A 175 45.00 -6.79 -15.40
N ASN A 176 43.91 -7.32 -15.99
CA ASN A 176 43.08 -6.62 -16.99
C ASN A 176 41.65 -6.46 -16.48
N THR A 177 41.32 -5.24 -16.07
CA THR A 177 39.99 -4.86 -15.59
C THR A 177 39.32 -3.98 -16.64
N GLU A 178 38.10 -4.38 -17.05
CA GLU A 178 37.33 -3.65 -18.04
C GLU A 178 36.01 -3.18 -17.44
N GLU A 179 35.53 -2.01 -17.89
CA GLU A 179 34.22 -1.48 -17.54
C GLU A 179 33.14 -2.17 -18.37
N MET A 180 32.11 -2.66 -17.72
CA MET A 180 30.93 -3.23 -18.37
C MET A 180 29.64 -2.70 -17.77
N ILE A 181 28.55 -2.74 -18.54
CA ILE A 181 27.21 -2.56 -18.04
C ILE A 181 26.62 -3.95 -17.76
N SER A 182 26.41 -4.27 -16.49
CA SER A 182 25.69 -5.48 -16.08
C SER A 182 24.19 -5.17 -16.04
N VAL A 183 23.41 -5.87 -16.86
CA VAL A 183 21.96 -5.73 -16.84
C VAL A 183 21.41 -6.47 -15.60
N SER A 184 20.83 -5.69 -14.67
CA SER A 184 20.36 -6.20 -13.39
C SER A 184 18.88 -6.57 -13.40
N THR A 185 18.07 -5.94 -14.29
CA THR A 185 16.63 -6.14 -14.33
C THR A 185 16.15 -6.30 -15.78
N PRO A 186 15.40 -7.37 -16.08
CA PRO A 186 14.81 -7.55 -17.40
C PRO A 186 13.68 -6.53 -17.66
N PRO A 187 13.41 -6.18 -18.94
CA PRO A 187 12.33 -5.27 -19.25
C PRO A 187 10.97 -5.92 -18.97
N ASN A 188 10.05 -5.15 -18.36
CA ASN A 188 8.66 -5.59 -18.18
C ASN A 188 7.68 -4.56 -18.76
N SER A 189 7.35 -4.70 -20.03
CA SER A 189 6.39 -3.82 -20.71
C SER A 189 4.94 -3.96 -20.19
N LYS A 190 4.65 -5.01 -19.41
CA LYS A 190 3.33 -5.30 -18.82
C LYS A 190 3.17 -4.72 -17.43
N LEU A 191 4.23 -4.11 -16.89
CA LEU A 191 4.18 -3.49 -15.58
C LEU A 191 3.14 -2.36 -15.57
N ARG A 192 2.29 -2.37 -14.55
CA ARG A 192 1.13 -1.47 -14.45
C ARG A 192 0.83 -1.11 -13.01
N TRP A 193 -0.10 -0.17 -12.86
CA TRP A 193 -0.60 0.27 -11.57
C TRP A 193 -1.23 -0.86 -10.79
N GLU A 194 -0.95 -0.91 -9.50
CA GLU A 194 -1.71 -1.70 -8.54
C GLU A 194 -3.12 -1.11 -8.39
N LYS A 195 -4.12 -1.97 -8.14
CA LYS A 195 -5.52 -1.57 -8.04
C LYS A 195 -6.13 -2.06 -6.74
N THR A 196 -6.84 -1.17 -6.05
CA THR A 196 -7.64 -1.53 -4.88
C THR A 196 -9.09 -1.12 -5.12
N LYS A 197 -9.98 -2.12 -5.16
CA LYS A 197 -11.44 -1.94 -5.20
C LYS A 197 -11.95 -1.92 -3.78
N THR A 198 -12.61 -0.82 -3.40
CA THR A 198 -13.16 -0.63 -2.06
C THR A 198 -14.67 -0.50 -2.14
N PHE A 199 -15.37 -1.29 -1.34
CA PHE A 199 -16.78 -1.10 -1.02
C PHE A 199 -16.89 -0.74 0.45
N THR A 200 -17.67 0.29 0.77
CA THR A 200 -17.97 0.70 2.14
C THR A 200 -19.47 0.91 2.27
N ALA A 201 -20.05 0.43 3.37
CA ALA A 201 -21.42 0.72 3.77
C ALA A 201 -21.43 1.15 5.23
N GLY A 202 -22.16 2.21 5.57
CA GLY A 202 -22.16 2.76 6.90
C GLY A 202 -23.52 3.29 7.33
N VAL A 203 -23.68 3.38 8.64
CA VAL A 203 -24.86 3.94 9.32
C VAL A 203 -24.39 4.98 10.32
N ASP A 204 -24.97 6.17 10.28
CA ASP A 204 -24.80 7.21 11.28
C ASP A 204 -26.11 7.39 12.04
N LEU A 205 -26.05 7.33 13.35
CA LEU A 205 -27.19 7.49 14.26
C LEU A 205 -26.87 8.55 15.31
N GLY A 206 -27.74 9.53 15.44
CA GLY A 206 -27.74 10.52 16.53
C GLY A 206 -29.06 10.52 17.25
N VAL A 207 -29.06 10.33 18.55
CA VAL A 207 -30.28 10.28 19.36
C VAL A 207 -30.19 11.11 20.63
N LEU A 208 -31.36 11.40 21.23
CA LEU A 208 -31.51 12.13 22.50
C LEU A 208 -30.82 13.51 22.46
N ASN A 209 -31.18 14.34 21.47
CA ASN A 209 -30.57 15.64 21.22
C ASN A 209 -29.06 15.52 20.98
N ASN A 210 -28.65 14.52 20.19
CA ASN A 210 -27.26 14.15 19.91
C ASN A 210 -26.44 13.87 21.19
N ALA A 211 -27.10 13.45 22.28
CA ALA A 211 -26.41 12.98 23.48
C ALA A 211 -25.67 11.66 23.21
N ILE A 212 -26.16 10.85 22.27
CA ILE A 212 -25.51 9.62 21.80
C ILE A 212 -25.36 9.72 20.28
N ASN A 213 -24.15 9.59 19.80
CA ASN A 213 -23.81 9.53 18.38
C ASN A 213 -23.06 8.24 18.10
N LEU A 214 -23.58 7.45 17.16
CA LEU A 214 -23.01 6.16 16.74
C LEU A 214 -22.71 6.22 15.25
N SER A 215 -21.53 5.82 14.84
CA SER A 215 -21.18 5.54 13.46
C SER A 215 -20.67 4.10 13.35
N VAL A 216 -21.21 3.34 12.43
CA VAL A 216 -20.77 1.97 12.12
C VAL A 216 -20.48 1.89 10.64
N ASP A 217 -19.25 1.52 10.31
CA ASP A 217 -18.79 1.30 8.94
C ASP A 217 -18.34 -0.13 8.74
N PHE A 218 -18.82 -0.75 7.68
CA PHE A 218 -18.33 -2.01 7.14
C PHE A 218 -17.59 -1.72 5.84
N TYR A 219 -16.43 -2.34 5.65
CA TYR A 219 -15.69 -2.22 4.39
C TYR A 219 -15.10 -3.55 3.91
N THR A 220 -14.93 -3.63 2.59
CA THR A 220 -14.10 -4.64 1.95
C THR A 220 -13.21 -3.98 0.91
N ARG A 221 -11.91 -4.27 0.97
CA ARG A 221 -10.88 -3.77 0.05
C ARG A 221 -10.20 -4.95 -0.61
N ASN A 222 -10.35 -5.05 -1.93
CA ASN A 222 -9.72 -6.08 -2.73
C ASN A 222 -8.58 -5.45 -3.55
N SER A 223 -7.35 -5.70 -3.15
CA SER A 223 -6.15 -5.25 -3.88
C SER A 223 -5.72 -6.34 -4.85
N SER A 224 -5.48 -5.94 -6.08
CA SER A 224 -5.07 -6.81 -7.19
C SER A 224 -3.97 -6.13 -8.01
N ASP A 225 -3.33 -6.89 -8.87
CA ASP A 225 -2.19 -6.39 -9.65
C ASP A 225 -1.06 -5.86 -8.76
N LEU A 226 -0.94 -6.36 -7.51
CA LEU A 226 0.13 -5.96 -6.61
C LEU A 226 1.48 -6.43 -7.16
N ILE A 227 2.47 -5.56 -7.07
CA ILE A 227 3.81 -5.85 -7.57
C ILE A 227 4.49 -6.84 -6.63
N ALA A 228 4.95 -7.95 -7.21
CA ALA A 228 5.65 -9.00 -6.50
C ALA A 228 6.77 -9.57 -7.37
N THR A 229 7.76 -10.17 -6.73
CA THR A 229 8.87 -10.82 -7.41
C THR A 229 8.41 -12.15 -8.00
N GLN A 230 8.62 -12.34 -9.29
CA GLN A 230 8.49 -13.62 -10.00
C GLN A 230 9.87 -14.21 -10.25
N LEU A 231 10.08 -15.44 -9.87
CA LEU A 231 11.27 -16.19 -10.27
C LEU A 231 11.19 -16.53 -11.76
N LEU A 232 12.30 -16.42 -12.42
CA LEU A 232 12.45 -16.77 -13.83
C LEU A 232 13.26 -18.05 -13.97
N THR A 233 13.09 -18.72 -15.12
CA THR A 233 13.96 -19.82 -15.48
C THR A 233 15.36 -19.32 -15.77
N LEU A 234 16.38 -20.10 -15.42
CA LEU A 234 17.79 -19.69 -15.58
C LEU A 234 18.16 -19.38 -17.03
N GLU A 235 17.45 -20.00 -17.99
CA GLU A 235 17.64 -19.77 -19.41
C GLU A 235 17.34 -18.31 -19.83
N SER A 236 16.56 -17.58 -19.02
CA SER A 236 16.26 -16.17 -19.27
C SER A 236 17.46 -15.24 -19.02
N GLY A 237 18.51 -15.76 -18.35
CA GLY A 237 19.66 -14.95 -17.90
C GLY A 237 19.39 -14.10 -16.65
N PHE A 238 18.19 -14.18 -16.07
CA PHE A 238 17.79 -13.45 -14.89
C PHE A 238 17.20 -14.39 -13.83
N ALA A 239 17.50 -14.13 -12.56
CA ALA A 239 16.95 -14.92 -11.47
C ALA A 239 15.47 -14.59 -11.19
N SER A 240 15.09 -13.32 -11.35
CA SER A 240 13.75 -12.85 -11.05
C SER A 240 13.39 -11.56 -11.80
N MET A 241 12.10 -11.26 -11.84
CA MET A 241 11.58 -9.97 -12.32
C MET A 241 10.38 -9.53 -11.46
N LEU A 242 10.11 -8.22 -11.46
CA LEU A 242 8.90 -7.68 -10.82
C LEU A 242 7.72 -7.74 -11.79
N VAL A 243 6.61 -8.26 -11.29
CA VAL A 243 5.36 -8.44 -12.05
C VAL A 243 4.14 -8.06 -11.23
N ASN A 244 3.05 -7.69 -11.89
CA ASN A 244 1.76 -7.48 -11.24
C ASN A 244 1.05 -8.83 -11.08
N TRP A 245 1.24 -9.48 -9.94
CA TRP A 245 0.76 -10.84 -9.70
C TRP A 245 -0.05 -11.01 -8.42
N ALA A 246 0.41 -10.43 -7.31
CA ALA A 246 -0.16 -10.70 -6.01
C ALA A 246 -1.52 -10.04 -5.81
N SER A 247 -2.33 -10.62 -4.93
CA SER A 247 -3.61 -10.05 -4.53
C SER A 247 -3.92 -10.33 -3.06
N LEU A 248 -4.61 -9.39 -2.42
CA LEU A 248 -5.01 -9.49 -1.03
C LEU A 248 -6.40 -8.88 -0.80
N ARG A 249 -7.04 -9.27 0.30
CA ARG A 249 -8.31 -8.73 0.76
C ARG A 249 -8.21 -8.25 2.19
N ASN A 250 -8.77 -7.08 2.45
CA ASN A 250 -9.04 -6.58 3.78
C ASN A 250 -10.54 -6.43 3.94
N THR A 251 -11.09 -6.96 5.03
CA THR A 251 -12.50 -6.79 5.40
C THR A 251 -12.55 -6.36 6.84
N GLY A 252 -13.33 -5.33 7.15
CA GLY A 252 -13.36 -4.81 8.50
C GLY A 252 -14.65 -4.11 8.87
N VAL A 253 -14.77 -3.87 10.16
CA VAL A 253 -15.84 -3.10 10.79
C VAL A 253 -15.20 -2.04 11.68
N GLU A 254 -15.69 -0.82 11.58
CA GLU A 254 -15.30 0.30 12.42
C GLU A 254 -16.53 0.83 13.14
N ILE A 255 -16.42 1.05 14.44
CA ILE A 255 -17.50 1.57 15.29
C ILE A 255 -16.96 2.76 16.06
N SER A 256 -17.66 3.88 15.98
CA SER A 256 -17.39 5.08 16.77
C SER A 256 -18.63 5.46 17.56
N ILE A 257 -18.49 5.61 18.86
CA ILE A 257 -19.56 6.00 19.78
C ILE A 257 -19.11 7.22 20.56
N GLY A 258 -19.85 8.31 20.42
CA GLY A 258 -19.69 9.51 21.22
C GLY A 258 -20.90 9.69 22.13
N THR A 259 -20.69 9.88 23.43
CA THR A 259 -21.78 10.12 24.38
C THR A 259 -21.54 11.35 25.22
N ARG A 260 -22.59 12.13 25.46
CA ARG A 260 -22.62 13.23 26.42
C ARG A 260 -23.36 12.75 27.64
N ASN A 261 -22.61 12.22 28.64
CA ASN A 261 -23.16 11.53 29.79
C ASN A 261 -23.79 12.50 30.79
N ILE A 262 -23.10 13.62 31.05
CA ILE A 262 -23.57 14.67 31.95
C ILE A 262 -23.29 16.01 31.27
N HIS A 263 -24.28 16.89 31.31
CA HIS A 263 -24.12 18.28 30.85
C HIS A 263 -24.95 19.18 31.77
N THR A 264 -24.25 19.84 32.69
CA THR A 264 -24.80 20.83 33.57
C THR A 264 -24.10 22.19 33.34
N LYS A 265 -24.53 23.23 34.03
CA LYS A 265 -23.91 24.55 33.90
C LYS A 265 -22.43 24.55 34.31
N ASP A 266 -22.04 23.73 35.29
CA ASP A 266 -20.71 23.74 35.90
C ASP A 266 -19.91 22.47 35.63
N PHE A 267 -20.54 21.44 35.03
CA PHE A 267 -19.88 20.14 34.79
C PHE A 267 -20.34 19.51 33.49
N MET A 268 -19.38 19.07 32.69
CA MET A 268 -19.61 18.32 31.46
C MET A 268 -18.75 17.06 31.42
N TRP A 269 -19.41 15.92 31.18
CA TRP A 269 -18.73 14.64 30.96
C TRP A 269 -19.16 14.02 29.63
N MET A 270 -18.18 13.82 28.76
CA MET A 270 -18.34 13.14 27.47
C MET A 270 -17.46 11.89 27.41
N THR A 271 -17.91 10.89 26.70
CA THR A 271 -17.14 9.68 26.43
C THR A 271 -17.08 9.42 24.94
N ASN A 272 -15.89 9.13 24.42
CA ASN A 272 -15.69 8.69 23.04
C ASN A 272 -15.06 7.30 23.07
N PHE A 273 -15.67 6.38 22.32
CA PHE A 273 -15.19 5.01 22.15
C PHE A 273 -15.04 4.71 20.66
N ASN A 274 -13.88 4.19 20.28
CA ASN A 274 -13.61 3.74 18.92
C ASN A 274 -13.17 2.29 18.97
N PHE A 275 -13.76 1.48 18.08
CA PHE A 275 -13.41 0.09 17.89
C PHE A 275 -13.19 -0.16 16.41
N ALA A 276 -12.11 -0.86 16.06
CA ALA A 276 -11.84 -1.28 14.70
C ALA A 276 -11.39 -2.74 14.68
N TYR A 277 -11.99 -3.51 13.79
CA TYR A 277 -11.59 -4.88 13.48
C TYR A 277 -11.27 -4.99 12.00
N ASN A 278 -10.10 -5.52 11.68
CA ASN A 278 -9.67 -5.77 10.32
C ASN A 278 -9.18 -7.20 10.16
N ASN A 279 -9.69 -7.90 9.16
CA ASN A 279 -9.23 -9.21 8.73
C ASN A 279 -8.52 -9.08 7.37
N ASN A 280 -7.21 -9.32 7.38
CA ASN A 280 -6.37 -9.31 6.19
C ASN A 280 -6.14 -10.74 5.70
N LYS A 281 -6.28 -10.96 4.38
CA LYS A 281 -6.08 -12.26 3.77
C LYS A 281 -5.35 -12.12 2.44
N VAL A 282 -4.24 -12.83 2.29
CA VAL A 282 -3.57 -13.01 1.00
C VAL A 282 -4.42 -13.96 0.15
N LEU A 283 -4.79 -13.53 -1.06
CA LEU A 283 -5.58 -14.31 -2.00
C LEU A 283 -4.71 -15.01 -3.05
N ARG A 284 -3.56 -14.41 -3.37
CA ARG A 284 -2.63 -14.93 -4.37
C ARG A 284 -1.22 -14.45 -4.08
N GLU A 285 -0.31 -15.39 -3.98
CA GLU A 285 1.13 -15.16 -3.79
C GLU A 285 1.89 -16.18 -4.66
N GLN A 286 3.06 -15.82 -5.18
CA GLN A 286 3.95 -16.74 -5.83
C GLN A 286 5.07 -17.11 -4.85
N ILE A 287 5.25 -18.41 -4.63
CA ILE A 287 6.29 -18.94 -3.75
C ILE A 287 7.31 -19.67 -4.62
N PRO A 288 8.62 -19.44 -4.39
CA PRO A 288 9.67 -20.27 -5.00
C PRO A 288 9.52 -21.74 -4.62
N GLU A 289 9.69 -22.65 -5.57
CA GLU A 289 9.61 -24.12 -5.34
C GLU A 289 10.59 -24.63 -4.28
N ASN A 290 11.72 -23.92 -4.11
CA ASN A 290 12.75 -24.25 -3.12
C ASN A 290 12.55 -23.56 -1.76
N GLN A 291 11.43 -22.84 -1.55
CA GLN A 291 11.17 -22.17 -0.29
C GLN A 291 10.66 -23.15 0.76
N THR A 292 11.34 -23.19 1.91
CA THR A 292 10.96 -24.05 3.05
C THR A 292 9.82 -23.49 3.88
N THR A 293 9.53 -22.17 3.78
CA THR A 293 8.42 -21.53 4.48
C THR A 293 7.12 -21.67 3.70
N PRO A 294 6.00 -22.03 4.36
CA PRO A 294 4.69 -22.10 3.71
C PRO A 294 4.27 -20.77 3.08
N GLY A 295 3.49 -20.84 2.00
CA GLY A 295 2.85 -19.67 1.43
C GLY A 295 1.82 -19.03 2.35
N ARG A 296 1.62 -17.75 2.15
CA ARG A 296 0.65 -16.96 2.95
C ARG A 296 -0.75 -16.97 2.36
N GLU A 297 -0.99 -17.67 1.24
CA GLU A 297 -2.35 -17.77 0.68
C GLU A 297 -3.33 -18.31 1.73
N GLY A 298 -4.40 -17.53 1.97
CA GLY A 298 -5.36 -17.83 3.02
C GLY A 298 -5.04 -17.23 4.39
N TYR A 299 -3.83 -16.72 4.61
CA TYR A 299 -3.35 -16.10 5.85
C TYR A 299 -3.15 -14.59 5.69
N PRO A 300 -2.99 -13.83 6.79
CA PRO A 300 -2.59 -12.42 6.72
C PRO A 300 -1.19 -12.23 6.12
N VAL A 301 -0.94 -11.05 5.53
CA VAL A 301 0.40 -10.68 5.01
C VAL A 301 1.49 -10.80 6.09
N GLY A 302 1.15 -10.45 7.33
CA GLY A 302 2.07 -10.53 8.48
C GLY A 302 2.08 -11.89 9.19
N ALA A 303 1.55 -12.97 8.57
CA ALA A 303 1.56 -14.29 9.19
C ALA A 303 3.00 -14.77 9.41
N ILE A 304 3.26 -15.22 10.64
CA ILE A 304 4.52 -15.84 11.02
C ILE A 304 4.29 -17.33 11.19
N PHE A 305 5.04 -18.12 10.44
CA PHE A 305 5.02 -19.56 10.56
C PHE A 305 6.18 -20.01 11.43
N ALA A 306 5.87 -20.81 12.43
CA ALA A 306 6.86 -21.36 13.34
C ALA A 306 6.65 -22.86 13.54
N LEU A 307 7.70 -23.56 13.85
CA LEU A 307 7.65 -24.95 14.21
C LEU A 307 7.10 -25.09 15.63
N LYS A 308 6.19 -26.02 15.84
CA LYS A 308 5.66 -26.30 17.18
C LYS A 308 6.74 -27.00 18.01
N SER A 309 7.21 -26.32 19.07
CA SER A 309 8.21 -26.87 19.98
C SER A 309 7.66 -28.08 20.73
N ALA A 310 8.46 -29.14 20.82
CA ALA A 310 8.22 -30.34 21.63
C ALA A 310 9.13 -30.44 22.87
N GLY A 311 9.85 -29.36 23.18
CA GLY A 311 10.81 -29.29 24.28
C GLY A 311 12.25 -29.39 23.79
N ILE A 312 13.10 -29.91 24.66
CA ILE A 312 14.52 -30.19 24.39
C ILE A 312 14.77 -31.69 24.67
N ASP A 313 15.76 -32.28 24.00
CA ASP A 313 16.21 -33.65 24.29
C ASP A 313 17.17 -33.66 25.51
N ASP A 314 17.62 -34.86 25.84
CA ASP A 314 18.56 -35.08 26.98
C ASP A 314 19.94 -34.45 26.74
N GLU A 315 20.27 -34.12 25.50
CA GLU A 315 21.53 -33.47 25.11
C GLU A 315 21.41 -31.93 25.02
N GLY A 316 20.18 -31.39 25.22
CA GLY A 316 19.91 -29.94 25.21
C GLY A 316 19.53 -29.38 23.84
N TYR A 317 19.27 -30.22 22.80
CA TYR A 317 18.86 -29.76 21.49
C TYR A 317 17.34 -29.60 21.40
N PRO A 318 16.85 -28.62 20.61
CA PRO A 318 15.41 -28.40 20.47
C PRO A 318 14.72 -29.50 19.67
N LEU A 319 13.59 -29.97 20.18
CA LEU A 319 12.69 -30.91 19.53
C LEU A 319 11.45 -30.18 19.00
N PHE A 320 10.90 -30.68 17.91
CA PHE A 320 9.73 -30.15 17.25
C PHE A 320 8.72 -31.25 16.96
N TYR A 321 7.44 -30.89 16.82
CA TYR A 321 6.44 -31.81 16.35
C TYR A 321 6.38 -31.82 14.81
N ASN A 322 6.44 -33.01 14.20
CA ASN A 322 6.15 -33.18 12.77
C ASN A 322 4.64 -33.18 12.50
N LYS A 323 4.21 -33.35 11.23
CA LYS A 323 2.80 -33.39 10.84
C LYS A 323 2.02 -34.56 11.46
N GLN A 324 2.69 -35.63 11.83
CA GLN A 324 2.14 -36.83 12.48
C GLN A 324 2.01 -36.67 13.99
N GLY A 325 2.56 -35.58 14.56
CA GLY A 325 2.56 -35.33 16.00
C GLY A 325 3.71 -36.01 16.74
N GLU A 326 4.70 -36.54 16.03
CA GLU A 326 5.89 -37.16 16.60
C GLU A 326 6.96 -36.11 16.91
N LYS A 327 7.75 -36.36 17.96
CA LYS A 327 8.88 -35.49 18.31
C LYS A 327 10.09 -35.84 17.43
N VAL A 328 10.58 -34.86 16.74
CA VAL A 328 11.71 -34.97 15.81
C VAL A 328 12.70 -33.83 16.02
N THR A 329 13.95 -34.07 15.66
CA THR A 329 14.99 -33.04 15.65
C THR A 329 14.81 -32.07 14.48
N ALA A 330 15.45 -30.89 14.56
CA ALA A 330 15.43 -29.94 13.45
C ALA A 330 15.94 -30.54 12.13
N THR A 331 16.97 -31.36 12.21
CA THR A 331 17.58 -32.03 11.05
C THR A 331 16.62 -33.04 10.39
N GLU A 332 15.91 -33.82 11.19
CA GLU A 332 14.90 -34.77 10.68
C GLU A 332 13.72 -34.04 10.05
N LEU A 333 13.25 -32.95 10.70
CA LEU A 333 12.16 -32.14 10.17
C LEU A 333 12.52 -31.50 8.81
N LEU A 334 13.76 -31.00 8.64
CA LEU A 334 14.23 -30.46 7.37
C LEU A 334 14.30 -31.54 6.28
N LYS A 335 14.75 -32.76 6.61
CA LYS A 335 14.75 -33.89 5.69
C LYS A 335 13.34 -34.30 5.26
N LEU A 336 12.39 -34.35 6.20
CA LEU A 336 11.00 -34.64 5.93
C LEU A 336 10.34 -33.60 5.02
N ASN A 337 10.64 -32.32 5.23
CA ASN A 337 10.15 -31.26 4.38
C ASN A 337 10.75 -31.30 2.97
N ALA A 338 12.04 -31.63 2.84
CA ALA A 338 12.68 -31.80 1.54
C ALA A 338 12.11 -33.00 0.76
N ALA A 339 11.77 -34.10 1.46
CA ALA A 339 11.14 -35.27 0.85
C ALA A 339 9.65 -35.04 0.53
N GLY A 340 8.96 -34.17 1.26
CA GLY A 340 7.55 -33.84 1.05
C GLY A 340 7.29 -32.73 0.03
N ALA A 341 8.32 -32.00 -0.40
CA ALA A 341 8.22 -30.99 -1.47
C ALA A 341 8.08 -31.61 -2.88
N SER A 342 8.11 -32.96 -3.00
CA SER A 342 7.95 -33.70 -4.24
C SER A 342 6.52 -34.30 -4.44
N ASN A 343 5.52 -33.88 -3.64
CA ASN A 343 4.12 -34.29 -3.82
C ASN A 343 3.17 -33.09 -3.73
#